data_d0175fcc5b71b1e975082445a110d245
#
_entry.id   d0175fcc5b71b1e975082445a110d245
#
_cell.length_a   1.000
_cell.length_b   1.000
_cell.length_c   1.000
_cell.angle_alpha   90.00
_cell.angle_beta   90.00
_cell.angle_gamma   90.00
#
_symmetry.space_group_name_H-M   'P 1'
#
loop_
_entity.id
_entity.type
_entity.pdbx_description
1 polymer ?
#
loop_
_entity_poly.entity_id
_entity_poly.type
_entity_poly.pdbx_seq_one_letter_code
_entity_poly.pdbx_strand_id
1 'polypeptide(L)'
;MAAVGNKATYNEVTATTAQQTWIINAGVTVKKLTVKGGNLKIYGKVEQLVHDAGNTTIYIIKGTEASLPATIDSKFVVQSDVAVLKTAFANGEDFKLSADADITGQSVSVPAGKSVVLDLNGYTLTADNSATGKIIVLGKMTLKDSSTEKKGKIVDSQDYTAASSNGSLIEIAGEDRSE
;
A
#
# COMPACT_ATOMS: atom_id res chain seq x y z
N MET A 1 -15.56 8.17 9.94
CA MET A 1 -14.93 8.25 8.61
C MET A 1 -15.60 9.38 7.87
N ALA A 2 -14.84 10.34 7.36
CA ALA A 2 -15.37 11.42 6.53
C ALA A 2 -14.74 11.32 5.14
N ALA A 3 -15.59 11.43 4.09
CA ALA A 3 -15.15 11.49 2.71
C ALA A 3 -15.24 12.93 2.20
N VAL A 4 -14.26 13.35 1.43
CA VAL A 4 -14.31 14.61 0.69
C VAL A 4 -15.18 14.37 -0.54
N GLY A 5 -16.34 14.96 -0.51
CA GLY A 5 -17.54 14.75 -1.31
C GLY A 5 -17.43 14.70 -2.83
N ASN A 6 -18.48 15.14 -3.54
CA ASN A 6 -18.67 14.89 -4.98
C ASN A 6 -18.16 15.98 -5.91
N LYS A 7 -17.47 17.02 -5.40
CA LYS A 7 -16.88 18.04 -6.28
C LYS A 7 -15.57 17.52 -6.87
N ALA A 8 -15.35 17.81 -8.15
CA ALA A 8 -14.11 17.44 -8.80
C ALA A 8 -12.88 18.19 -8.23
N THR A 9 -13.05 19.39 -7.68
CA THR A 9 -11.94 20.21 -7.13
C THR A 9 -12.35 20.98 -5.89
N TYR A 10 -11.49 20.91 -4.86
CA TYR A 10 -11.57 21.71 -3.64
C TYR A 10 -10.33 22.62 -3.53
N ASN A 11 -10.52 23.89 -3.21
CA ASN A 11 -9.39 24.81 -3.02
C ASN A 11 -8.64 24.49 -1.71
N GLU A 12 -9.37 24.33 -0.62
CA GLU A 12 -8.82 23.99 0.69
C GLU A 12 -9.71 22.98 1.42
N VAL A 13 -9.06 22.03 2.11
CA VAL A 13 -9.70 21.07 3.00
C VAL A 13 -8.87 20.99 4.28
N THR A 14 -9.54 20.93 5.43
CA THR A 14 -8.87 20.69 6.72
C THR A 14 -9.35 19.38 7.31
N ALA A 15 -8.44 18.44 7.46
CA ALA A 15 -8.65 17.18 8.16
C ALA A 15 -8.36 17.37 9.65
N THR A 16 -9.35 17.14 10.51
CA THR A 16 -9.26 17.33 11.95
C THR A 16 -9.30 15.99 12.70
N THR A 17 -8.98 16.01 13.99
CA THR A 17 -9.07 14.83 14.88
C THR A 17 -10.50 14.33 15.10
N ALA A 18 -11.52 15.12 14.73
CA ALA A 18 -12.93 14.71 14.84
C ALA A 18 -13.24 13.43 14.04
N GLN A 19 -12.42 13.09 13.07
CA GLN A 19 -12.52 11.86 12.28
C GLN A 19 -11.23 11.06 12.40
N GLN A 20 -11.35 9.77 12.68
CA GLN A 20 -10.19 8.87 12.73
C GLN A 20 -9.54 8.67 11.35
N THR A 21 -10.34 8.73 10.29
CA THR A 21 -9.87 8.57 8.91
C THR A 21 -10.62 9.51 7.98
N TRP A 22 -9.86 10.24 7.16
CA TRP A 22 -10.35 11.08 6.07
C TRP A 22 -10.06 10.41 4.74
N ILE A 23 -11.01 10.49 3.80
CA ILE A 23 -10.88 9.87 2.49
C ILE A 23 -10.96 10.95 1.41
N ILE A 24 -9.96 11.02 0.53
CA ILE A 24 -9.99 11.77 -0.72
C ILE A 24 -10.31 10.78 -1.83
N ASN A 25 -11.53 10.83 -2.36
CA ASN A 25 -11.99 9.87 -3.36
C ASN A 25 -11.25 10.02 -4.70
N ALA A 26 -11.26 8.94 -5.50
CA ALA A 26 -10.79 8.98 -6.87
C ALA A 26 -11.53 10.05 -7.68
N GLY A 27 -10.82 10.73 -8.60
CA GLY A 27 -11.37 11.84 -9.39
C GLY A 27 -11.49 13.19 -8.64
N VAL A 28 -11.23 13.22 -7.34
CA VAL A 28 -11.22 14.46 -6.55
C VAL A 28 -9.83 15.08 -6.56
N THR A 29 -9.75 16.40 -6.78
CA THR A 29 -8.52 17.18 -6.60
C THR A 29 -8.68 18.09 -5.38
N VAL A 30 -7.74 18.05 -4.45
CA VAL A 30 -7.60 18.98 -3.34
C VAL A 30 -6.35 19.82 -3.57
N LYS A 31 -6.49 21.13 -3.77
CA LYS A 31 -5.35 22.02 -4.00
C LYS A 31 -4.50 22.16 -2.74
N LYS A 32 -5.13 22.29 -1.57
CA LYS A 32 -4.44 22.34 -0.28
C LYS A 32 -5.19 21.53 0.76
N LEU A 33 -4.53 20.50 1.30
CA LEU A 33 -5.02 19.70 2.41
C LEU A 33 -4.20 19.99 3.66
N THR A 34 -4.82 20.61 4.66
CA THR A 34 -4.21 20.83 5.96
C THR A 34 -4.66 19.73 6.92
N VAL A 35 -3.69 19.04 7.54
CA VAL A 35 -3.96 17.89 8.41
C VAL A 35 -3.62 18.26 9.84
N LYS A 36 -4.66 18.32 10.67
CA LYS A 36 -4.59 18.58 12.13
C LYS A 36 -4.70 17.30 12.95
N GLY A 37 -4.97 16.17 12.30
CA GLY A 37 -5.03 14.85 12.91
C GLY A 37 -5.87 13.85 12.12
N GLY A 38 -5.93 12.62 12.61
CA GLY A 38 -6.52 11.47 11.92
C GLY A 38 -5.57 10.89 10.87
N ASN A 39 -5.97 9.78 10.27
CA ASN A 39 -5.26 9.15 9.17
C ASN A 39 -5.92 9.52 7.84
N LEU A 40 -5.19 9.36 6.75
CA LEU A 40 -5.67 9.68 5.41
C LEU A 40 -5.75 8.43 4.55
N LYS A 41 -6.80 8.34 3.72
CA LYS A 41 -6.85 7.46 2.55
C LYS A 41 -6.99 8.35 1.32
N ILE A 42 -6.01 8.32 0.43
CA ILE A 42 -5.96 9.21 -0.73
C ILE A 42 -6.01 8.37 -2.00
N TYR A 43 -7.09 8.49 -2.73
CA TYR A 43 -7.30 7.88 -4.05
C TYR A 43 -7.34 8.92 -5.17
N GLY A 44 -7.51 10.19 -4.83
CA GLY A 44 -7.51 11.34 -5.72
C GLY A 44 -6.18 12.07 -5.75
N LYS A 45 -6.22 13.34 -6.16
CA LYS A 45 -5.05 14.22 -6.26
C LYS A 45 -5.01 15.22 -5.10
N VAL A 46 -3.85 15.36 -4.45
CA VAL A 46 -3.55 16.42 -3.48
C VAL A 46 -2.34 17.21 -3.99
N GLU A 47 -2.50 18.50 -4.25
CA GLU A 47 -1.44 19.35 -4.82
C GLU A 47 -0.51 19.93 -3.75
N GLN A 48 -1.05 20.24 -2.57
CA GLN A 48 -0.29 20.69 -1.40
C GLN A 48 -0.80 19.96 -0.16
N LEU A 49 0.12 19.39 0.61
CA LEU A 49 -0.15 18.71 1.86
C LEU A 49 0.56 19.43 3.00
N VAL A 50 -0.20 19.88 4.00
CA VAL A 50 0.31 20.66 5.13
C VAL A 50 0.09 19.89 6.42
N HIS A 51 1.17 19.62 7.14
CA HIS A 51 1.12 19.02 8.46
C HIS A 51 0.91 20.10 9.53
N ASP A 52 -0.19 20.02 10.26
CA ASP A 52 -0.56 20.93 11.36
C ASP A 52 -1.06 20.13 12.59
N ALA A 53 -0.45 18.95 12.81
CA ALA A 53 -0.77 18.03 13.90
C ALA A 53 0.34 17.97 14.98
N GLY A 54 1.13 19.03 15.11
CA GLY A 54 2.21 19.10 16.08
C GLY A 54 3.29 18.03 15.83
N ASN A 55 3.52 17.15 16.80
CA ASN A 55 4.50 16.05 16.66
C ASN A 55 3.87 14.70 16.28
N THR A 56 2.57 14.67 15.98
CA THR A 56 1.87 13.43 15.66
C THR A 56 2.24 12.97 14.26
N THR A 57 2.62 11.70 14.11
CA THR A 57 2.79 11.05 12.81
C THR A 57 1.43 10.80 12.18
N ILE A 58 1.28 11.18 10.92
CA ILE A 58 0.06 10.97 10.13
C ILE A 58 0.32 9.88 9.10
N TYR A 59 -0.48 8.82 9.12
CA TYR A 59 -0.40 7.75 8.14
C TYR A 59 -1.28 8.05 6.93
N ILE A 60 -0.72 7.86 5.74
CA ILE A 60 -1.40 8.03 4.46
C ILE A 60 -1.43 6.69 3.74
N ILE A 61 -2.62 6.14 3.56
CA ILE A 61 -2.82 5.02 2.64
C ILE A 61 -3.05 5.60 1.25
N LYS A 62 -2.11 5.37 0.34
CA LYS A 62 -2.13 5.88 -1.02
C LYS A 62 -2.65 4.84 -1.98
N GLY A 63 -3.74 5.16 -2.68
CA GLY A 63 -4.26 4.34 -3.77
C GLY A 63 -3.34 4.38 -5.00
N THR A 64 -3.51 3.42 -5.91
CA THR A 64 -2.65 3.24 -7.10
C THR A 64 -2.63 4.49 -7.99
N GLU A 65 -3.81 5.10 -8.21
CA GLU A 65 -3.97 6.29 -9.06
C GLU A 65 -3.83 7.62 -8.30
N ALA A 66 -3.58 7.56 -7.00
CA ALA A 66 -3.47 8.75 -6.18
C ALA A 66 -2.21 9.55 -6.50
N SER A 67 -2.34 10.87 -6.51
CA SER A 67 -1.22 11.80 -6.69
C SER A 67 -1.02 12.65 -5.43
N LEU A 68 0.20 12.66 -4.93
CA LEU A 68 0.65 13.48 -3.81
C LEU A 68 1.68 14.52 -4.29
N PRO A 69 1.91 15.62 -3.53
CA PRO A 69 3.01 16.54 -3.79
C PRO A 69 4.35 15.80 -3.87
N ALA A 70 5.26 16.31 -4.71
CA ALA A 70 6.61 15.74 -4.84
C ALA A 70 7.42 15.81 -3.54
N THR A 71 7.13 16.79 -2.70
CA THR A 71 7.74 16.95 -1.38
C THR A 71 6.64 16.99 -0.32
N ILE A 72 6.75 16.16 0.69
CA ILE A 72 5.86 16.10 1.85
C ILE A 72 6.68 16.16 3.13
N ASP A 73 6.06 16.63 4.21
CA ASP A 73 6.67 16.66 5.53
C ASP A 73 7.00 15.22 5.99
N SER A 74 8.14 15.04 6.65
CA SER A 74 8.63 13.74 7.14
C SER A 74 7.72 13.11 8.21
N LYS A 75 6.79 13.87 8.78
CA LYS A 75 5.77 13.36 9.70
C LYS A 75 4.61 12.66 9.01
N PHE A 76 4.55 12.68 7.68
CA PHE A 76 3.65 11.82 6.91
C PHE A 76 4.34 10.51 6.56
N VAL A 77 3.71 9.41 6.92
CA VAL A 77 4.13 8.06 6.51
C VAL A 77 3.19 7.57 5.42
N VAL A 78 3.71 7.42 4.21
CA VAL A 78 2.91 7.00 3.04
C VAL A 78 3.09 5.52 2.79
N GLN A 79 1.97 4.81 2.66
CA GLN A 79 1.93 3.38 2.38
C GLN A 79 0.93 3.10 1.25
N SER A 80 1.19 2.06 0.45
CA SER A 80 0.23 1.54 -0.53
C SER A 80 -0.98 0.90 0.17
N ASP A 81 -2.13 0.92 -0.51
CA ASP A 81 -3.33 0.28 0.02
C ASP A 81 -3.25 -1.25 -0.14
N VAL A 82 -2.91 -1.94 0.94
CA VAL A 82 -2.82 -3.40 0.99
C VAL A 82 -4.18 -4.07 0.78
N ALA A 83 -5.29 -3.44 1.16
CA ALA A 83 -6.61 -3.99 0.91
C ALA A 83 -6.92 -4.03 -0.59
N VAL A 84 -6.47 -3.02 -1.35
CA VAL A 84 -6.57 -3.02 -2.82
C VAL A 84 -5.65 -4.09 -3.43
N LEU A 85 -4.41 -4.22 -2.95
CA LEU A 85 -3.49 -5.28 -3.38
C LEU A 85 -4.12 -6.68 -3.18
N LYS A 86 -4.68 -6.95 -1.99
CA LYS A 86 -5.34 -8.23 -1.69
C LYS A 86 -6.51 -8.51 -2.64
N THR A 87 -7.33 -7.50 -2.89
CA THR A 87 -8.48 -7.62 -3.79
C THR A 87 -8.03 -7.86 -5.23
N ALA A 88 -7.04 -7.14 -5.72
CA ALA A 88 -6.48 -7.31 -7.06
C ALA A 88 -5.97 -8.76 -7.26
N PHE A 89 -5.19 -9.26 -6.31
CA PHE A 89 -4.65 -10.62 -6.39
C PHE A 89 -5.75 -11.68 -6.34
N ALA A 90 -6.75 -11.52 -5.46
CA ALA A 90 -7.89 -12.44 -5.39
C ALA A 90 -8.68 -12.50 -6.71
N ASN A 91 -8.76 -11.38 -7.43
CA ASN A 91 -9.42 -11.29 -8.73
C ASN A 91 -8.54 -11.77 -9.91
N GLY A 92 -7.23 -11.91 -9.72
CA GLY A 92 -6.27 -12.19 -10.79
C GLY A 92 -5.89 -10.94 -11.59
N GLU A 93 -5.92 -9.78 -10.95
CA GLU A 93 -5.55 -8.49 -11.52
C GLU A 93 -4.11 -8.13 -11.15
N ASP A 94 -3.42 -7.46 -12.05
CA ASP A 94 -2.08 -6.94 -11.81
C ASP A 94 -2.10 -5.84 -10.76
N PHE A 95 -1.01 -5.72 -10.00
CA PHE A 95 -0.85 -4.65 -9.03
C PHE A 95 0.52 -3.99 -9.14
N LYS A 96 0.52 -2.67 -9.14
CA LYS A 96 1.71 -1.83 -9.13
C LYS A 96 1.77 -1.03 -7.84
N LEU A 97 2.86 -1.13 -7.09
CA LEU A 97 3.04 -0.33 -5.88
C LEU A 97 3.08 1.17 -6.22
N SER A 98 2.45 1.98 -5.39
CA SER A 98 2.43 3.44 -5.48
C SER A 98 3.15 4.12 -4.30
N ALA A 99 3.54 3.34 -3.31
CA ALA A 99 4.34 3.66 -2.14
C ALA A 99 4.82 2.33 -1.52
N ASP A 100 5.64 2.38 -0.48
CA ASP A 100 5.97 1.20 0.31
C ASP A 100 4.70 0.52 0.83
N ALA A 101 4.71 -0.79 0.97
CA ALA A 101 3.59 -1.57 1.47
C ALA A 101 4.07 -2.51 2.59
N ASP A 102 3.20 -2.76 3.56
CA ASP A 102 3.45 -3.67 4.67
C ASP A 102 2.29 -4.66 4.80
N ILE A 103 2.59 -5.94 4.53
CA ILE A 103 1.63 -7.04 4.64
C ILE A 103 1.85 -7.90 5.89
N THR A 104 2.69 -7.44 6.82
CA THR A 104 2.90 -8.12 8.10
C THR A 104 1.56 -8.39 8.79
N GLY A 105 1.36 -9.62 9.23
CA GLY A 105 0.11 -10.06 9.85
C GLY A 105 -1.12 -10.17 8.93
N GLN A 106 -0.94 -10.03 7.61
CA GLN A 106 -2.05 -10.14 6.65
C GLN A 106 -1.58 -10.68 5.29
N SER A 107 -1.58 -11.99 5.13
CA SER A 107 -1.17 -12.64 3.87
C SER A 107 -1.95 -12.14 2.67
N VAL A 108 -1.26 -12.12 1.54
CA VAL A 108 -1.81 -11.83 0.21
C VAL A 108 -1.74 -13.10 -0.63
N SER A 109 -2.83 -13.48 -1.28
CA SER A 109 -2.91 -14.76 -2.00
C SER A 109 -3.28 -14.57 -3.46
N VAL A 110 -2.57 -15.29 -4.34
CA VAL A 110 -2.95 -15.49 -5.75
C VAL A 110 -3.63 -16.85 -5.84
N PRO A 111 -4.95 -16.92 -6.08
CA PRO A 111 -5.67 -18.17 -6.14
C PRO A 111 -5.23 -19.07 -7.31
N ALA A 112 -5.49 -20.37 -7.20
CA ALA A 112 -5.29 -21.32 -8.30
C ALA A 112 -6.04 -20.87 -9.57
N GLY A 113 -5.43 -21.08 -10.74
CA GLY A 113 -5.97 -20.64 -12.02
C GLY A 113 -5.92 -19.13 -12.30
N LYS A 114 -5.44 -18.31 -11.35
CA LYS A 114 -5.22 -16.87 -11.56
C LYS A 114 -3.76 -16.59 -11.95
N SER A 115 -3.57 -15.50 -12.70
CA SER A 115 -2.23 -15.00 -13.03
C SER A 115 -2.19 -13.51 -12.73
N VAL A 116 -1.13 -13.06 -12.03
CA VAL A 116 -0.95 -11.66 -11.67
C VAL A 116 0.48 -11.21 -11.92
N VAL A 117 0.64 -9.91 -12.11
CA VAL A 117 1.95 -9.25 -12.09
C VAL A 117 2.00 -8.36 -10.85
N LEU A 118 2.99 -8.58 -9.98
CA LEU A 118 3.34 -7.64 -8.91
C LEU A 118 4.49 -6.76 -9.40
N ASP A 119 4.20 -5.49 -9.57
CA ASP A 119 5.21 -4.49 -9.94
C ASP A 119 5.62 -3.68 -8.72
N LEU A 120 6.84 -3.85 -8.25
CA LEU A 120 7.37 -3.14 -7.10
C LEU A 120 7.58 -1.65 -7.36
N ASN A 121 7.78 -1.25 -8.63
CA ASN A 121 7.88 0.14 -9.05
C ASN A 121 8.87 0.99 -8.19
N GLY A 122 9.94 0.38 -7.72
CA GLY A 122 10.97 1.01 -6.89
C GLY A 122 10.69 1.04 -5.40
N TYR A 123 9.51 0.55 -4.96
CA TYR A 123 9.10 0.55 -3.56
C TYR A 123 9.42 -0.77 -2.84
N THR A 124 9.34 -0.71 -1.52
CA THR A 124 9.55 -1.86 -0.65
C THR A 124 8.20 -2.49 -0.31
N LEU A 125 8.12 -3.82 -0.44
CA LEU A 125 7.06 -4.63 0.15
C LEU A 125 7.63 -5.34 1.37
N THR A 126 7.16 -4.96 2.55
CA THR A 126 7.51 -5.63 3.80
C THR A 126 6.55 -6.80 4.00
N ALA A 127 7.11 -7.97 4.25
CA ALA A 127 6.39 -9.20 4.54
C ALA A 127 6.99 -9.84 5.80
N ASP A 128 6.40 -10.88 6.31
CA ASP A 128 7.03 -11.74 7.31
C ASP A 128 6.87 -13.21 6.92
N ASN A 129 7.70 -14.08 7.47
CA ASN A 129 7.66 -15.51 7.21
C ASN A 129 6.62 -16.25 8.07
N SER A 130 5.80 -15.53 8.83
CA SER A 130 4.71 -16.12 9.60
C SER A 130 3.59 -16.65 8.70
N ALA A 131 2.72 -17.45 9.25
CA ALA A 131 1.55 -17.94 8.51
C ALA A 131 0.62 -16.82 8.02
N THR A 132 0.75 -15.60 8.55
CA THR A 132 -0.17 -14.48 8.32
C THR A 132 0.50 -13.24 7.72
N GLY A 133 1.72 -13.33 7.18
CA GLY A 133 2.43 -12.17 6.68
C GLY A 133 3.11 -12.36 5.33
N LYS A 134 2.78 -13.42 4.59
CA LYS A 134 3.46 -13.83 3.35
C LYS A 134 2.61 -13.65 2.10
N ILE A 135 3.26 -13.73 0.95
CA ILE A 135 2.59 -13.88 -0.35
C ILE A 135 2.42 -15.37 -0.63
N ILE A 136 1.18 -15.81 -0.79
CA ILE A 136 0.84 -17.23 -1.09
C ILE A 136 0.45 -17.32 -2.57
N VAL A 137 1.19 -18.10 -3.35
CA VAL A 137 0.95 -18.27 -4.79
C VAL A 137 0.46 -19.67 -5.07
N LEU A 138 -0.85 -19.82 -5.24
CA LEU A 138 -1.49 -21.07 -5.70
C LEU A 138 -1.64 -21.08 -7.23
N GLY A 139 -1.66 -19.92 -7.85
CA GLY A 139 -1.71 -19.71 -9.29
C GLY A 139 -0.35 -19.34 -9.89
N LYS A 140 -0.31 -18.25 -10.65
CA LYS A 140 0.92 -17.72 -11.25
C LYS A 140 1.16 -16.28 -10.84
N MET A 141 2.38 -15.98 -10.41
CA MET A 141 2.80 -14.61 -10.13
C MET A 141 4.07 -14.28 -10.92
N THR A 142 4.08 -13.10 -11.55
CA THR A 142 5.29 -12.51 -12.11
C THR A 142 5.68 -11.33 -11.22
N LEU A 143 6.90 -11.38 -10.68
CA LEU A 143 7.48 -10.27 -9.93
C LEU A 143 8.33 -9.43 -10.87
N LYS A 144 8.10 -8.12 -10.88
CA LYS A 144 8.95 -7.19 -11.63
C LYS A 144 9.15 -5.87 -10.87
N ASP A 145 10.09 -5.08 -11.33
CA ASP A 145 10.28 -3.71 -10.92
C ASP A 145 10.37 -2.83 -12.17
N SER A 146 9.33 -2.04 -12.45
CA SER A 146 9.29 -1.15 -13.63
C SER A 146 9.98 0.18 -13.39
N SER A 147 10.46 0.46 -12.17
CA SER A 147 11.17 1.71 -11.88
C SER A 147 12.48 1.83 -12.65
N THR A 148 12.89 3.05 -12.93
CA THR A 148 14.17 3.32 -13.65
C THR A 148 15.37 2.82 -12.85
N GLU A 149 15.35 3.01 -11.53
CA GLU A 149 16.48 2.69 -10.66
C GLU A 149 16.52 1.23 -10.17
N LYS A 150 15.46 0.46 -10.44
CA LYS A 150 15.36 -0.96 -10.03
C LYS A 150 15.63 -1.20 -8.54
N LYS A 151 15.12 -0.31 -7.69
CA LYS A 151 15.30 -0.39 -6.23
C LYS A 151 14.19 -1.13 -5.51
N GLY A 152 13.15 -1.58 -6.22
CA GLY A 152 12.05 -2.34 -5.64
C GLY A 152 12.55 -3.63 -4.99
N LYS A 153 12.04 -3.94 -3.80
CA LYS A 153 12.45 -5.12 -3.04
C LYS A 153 11.32 -5.67 -2.18
N ILE A 154 11.39 -6.94 -1.88
CA ILE A 154 10.60 -7.59 -0.84
C ILE A 154 11.53 -7.85 0.34
N VAL A 155 11.15 -7.41 1.53
CA VAL A 155 11.97 -7.54 2.75
C VAL A 155 11.19 -8.27 3.83
N ASP A 156 11.94 -8.98 4.70
CA ASP A 156 11.38 -9.54 5.92
C ASP A 156 11.30 -8.48 7.01
N SER A 157 10.17 -8.45 7.73
CA SER A 157 9.99 -7.59 8.90
C SER A 157 10.71 -8.12 10.14
N GLN A 158 11.16 -9.39 10.12
CA GLN A 158 11.83 -10.04 11.25
C GLN A 158 13.35 -9.87 11.14
N ASP A 159 13.97 -9.42 12.23
CA ASP A 159 15.42 -9.54 12.41
C ASP A 159 15.77 -11.00 12.73
N TYR A 160 16.39 -11.68 11.78
CA TYR A 160 16.88 -13.04 12.01
C TYR A 160 18.09 -13.04 12.95
N THR A 161 17.90 -13.40 14.19
CA THR A 161 18.97 -14.04 14.95
C THR A 161 19.02 -15.51 14.56
N ALA A 162 20.19 -16.03 14.31
CA ALA A 162 20.53 -17.25 13.56
C ALA A 162 19.89 -18.60 14.01
N ALA A 163 18.78 -18.62 14.70
CA ALA A 163 18.18 -19.82 15.28
C ALA A 163 16.72 -20.12 14.89
N SER A 164 16.04 -19.29 14.14
CA SER A 164 14.63 -19.51 13.89
C SER A 164 14.21 -19.40 12.44
N SER A 165 13.82 -20.55 11.96
CA SER A 165 12.80 -20.83 10.95
C SER A 165 13.13 -20.63 9.48
N ASN A 166 12.99 -21.72 8.76
CA ASN A 166 12.90 -21.92 7.33
C ASN A 166 11.61 -21.35 6.70
N GLY A 167 11.22 -20.12 7.05
CA GLY A 167 10.06 -19.48 6.47
C GLY A 167 10.41 -18.76 5.17
N SER A 168 9.52 -18.78 4.20
CA SER A 168 9.63 -18.01 2.96
C SER A 168 8.67 -16.83 2.98
N LEU A 169 9.12 -15.67 2.46
CA LEU A 169 8.24 -14.50 2.26
C LEU A 169 7.24 -14.72 1.12
N ILE A 170 7.61 -15.59 0.18
CA ILE A 170 6.75 -16.02 -0.93
C ILE A 170 6.65 -17.54 -0.84
N GLU A 171 5.45 -18.02 -0.60
CA GLU A 171 5.13 -19.45 -0.60
C GLU A 171 4.47 -19.82 -1.91
N ILE A 172 5.09 -20.73 -2.65
CA ILE A 172 4.52 -21.31 -3.87
C ILE A 172 3.97 -22.68 -3.49
N ALA A 173 2.66 -22.74 -3.29
CA ALA A 173 1.94 -23.97 -3.06
C ALA A 173 1.45 -24.50 -4.42
N GLY A 174 2.23 -25.36 -5.07
CA GLY A 174 1.80 -26.03 -6.29
C GLY A 174 0.60 -26.93 -6.02
N GLU A 175 -0.32 -27.03 -6.98
CA GLU A 175 -1.25 -28.16 -6.98
C GLU A 175 -0.41 -29.43 -6.98
N ASP A 176 -0.79 -30.34 -6.09
CA ASP A 176 -0.19 -31.66 -5.97
C ASP A 176 -0.07 -32.29 -7.38
N ARG A 177 1.15 -32.49 -7.84
CA ARG A 177 1.37 -33.26 -9.09
C ARG A 177 1.16 -34.71 -8.75
N SER A 178 -0.10 -35.12 -8.59
CA SER A 178 -0.48 -36.51 -8.67
C SER A 178 -0.43 -36.91 -10.14
N GLU A 179 0.71 -37.45 -10.57
CA GLU A 179 0.73 -38.33 -11.73
C GLU A 179 0.15 -39.67 -11.34
#